data_522a8b9e7702b33bf4a15e5f06b55c73
#
_entry.id   522a8b9e7702b33bf4a15e5f06b55c73
#
_cell.length_a   1.000
_cell.length_b   1.000
_cell.length_c   1.000
_cell.angle_alpha   90.00
_cell.angle_beta   90.00
_cell.angle_gamma   90.00
#
_symmetry.space_group_name_H-M   'P 1'
#
loop_
_entity.id
_entity.type
_entity.pdbx_description
1 polymer ?
#
loop_
_entity_poly.entity_id
_entity_poly.type
_entity_poly.pdbx_seq_one_letter_code
_entity_poly.pdbx_strand_id
1 'polypeptide(L)'
;MAVLSIAHFKDLFCQELWFPTGVKDKQRFVPVHAIQHSMGQPLSKCLPSFHALTGCDSTSALSGIGKKKTWKVLIKKNQIQSDLSRLGERSSQQDPPRKIAEAFICSIYASGKSFVNADEARYFLFCQKSLKSEDLPPTSECVCHHIERANFQAFVWNKALVSIQNVPSPEGNGWQLDNDKLIPVLMTRPPAPQGINELTTCRCTTSECKRNCTCKMNNLACTEACLCMADDEGCCNPMNEYLFCDDSSESETE
;
A
#
# COMPACT_ATOMS: atom_id res chain seq x y z
N MET A 1 -17.81 6.35 -7.79
CA MET A 1 -18.78 7.48 -7.90
C MET A 1 -19.54 7.73 -6.60
N ALA A 2 -20.23 6.75 -5.96
CA ALA A 2 -20.96 6.97 -4.71
C ALA A 2 -20.14 7.62 -3.58
N VAL A 3 -18.86 7.26 -3.45
CA VAL A 3 -17.93 7.85 -2.47
C VAL A 3 -17.81 9.37 -2.64
N LEU A 4 -17.64 9.83 -3.89
CA LEU A 4 -17.54 11.27 -4.19
C LEU A 4 -18.86 11.99 -3.96
N SER A 5 -19.99 11.37 -4.33
CA SER A 5 -21.31 11.92 -4.06
C SER A 5 -21.55 12.15 -2.56
N ILE A 6 -21.13 11.23 -1.70
CA ILE A 6 -21.23 11.37 -0.24
C ILE A 6 -20.30 12.48 0.26
N ALA A 7 -19.05 12.52 -0.21
CA ALA A 7 -18.07 13.51 0.23
C ALA A 7 -18.48 14.94 -0.09
N HIS A 8 -19.05 15.16 -1.30
CA HIS A 8 -19.42 16.48 -1.81
C HIS A 8 -20.91 16.81 -1.66
N PHE A 9 -21.69 15.97 -0.98
CA PHE A 9 -23.16 16.16 -0.91
C PHE A 9 -23.57 17.56 -0.44
N LYS A 10 -22.89 18.10 0.57
CA LYS A 10 -23.19 19.44 1.11
C LYS A 10 -22.96 20.56 0.10
N ASP A 11 -22.08 20.34 -0.87
CA ASP A 11 -21.71 21.33 -1.87
C ASP A 11 -22.65 21.28 -3.09
N LEU A 12 -23.54 20.27 -3.17
CA LEU A 12 -24.48 20.08 -4.27
C LEU A 12 -25.78 20.89 -4.13
N PHE A 13 -26.01 21.55 -3.01
CA PHE A 13 -27.20 22.37 -2.75
C PHE A 13 -28.53 21.66 -3.03
N CYS A 14 -28.62 20.35 -2.86
CA CYS A 14 -29.84 19.56 -3.01
C CYS A 14 -30.25 18.93 -1.65
N GLN A 15 -31.57 18.72 -1.49
CA GLN A 15 -32.09 18.11 -0.25
C GLN A 15 -31.91 16.60 -0.24
N GLU A 16 -32.08 15.97 -1.40
CA GLU A 16 -31.98 14.53 -1.56
C GLU A 16 -31.12 14.18 -2.78
N LEU A 17 -30.32 13.16 -2.65
CA LEU A 17 -29.55 12.58 -3.73
C LEU A 17 -29.58 11.05 -3.60
N TRP A 18 -29.95 10.39 -4.69
CA TRP A 18 -30.03 8.94 -4.79
C TRP A 18 -29.04 8.44 -5.84
N PHE A 19 -28.16 7.55 -5.45
CA PHE A 19 -27.16 6.97 -6.35
C PHE A 19 -27.60 5.57 -6.80
N PRO A 20 -27.88 5.36 -8.11
CA PRO A 20 -28.26 4.06 -8.63
C PRO A 20 -27.06 3.11 -8.63
N THR A 21 -27.28 1.87 -8.19
CA THR A 21 -26.27 0.81 -8.17
C THR A 21 -26.91 -0.56 -8.42
N GLY A 22 -26.11 -1.54 -8.80
CA GLY A 22 -26.58 -2.86 -9.19
C GLY A 22 -26.91 -2.95 -10.67
N VAL A 23 -27.24 -4.14 -11.15
CA VAL A 23 -27.54 -4.45 -12.55
C VAL A 23 -28.84 -5.24 -12.65
N LYS A 24 -29.65 -4.97 -13.69
CA LYS A 24 -30.91 -5.66 -13.96
C LYS A 24 -31.83 -5.69 -12.73
N ASP A 25 -32.34 -6.86 -12.36
CA ASP A 25 -33.31 -7.05 -11.27
C ASP A 25 -32.72 -6.78 -9.85
N LYS A 26 -31.40 -6.53 -9.76
CA LYS A 26 -30.73 -6.16 -8.51
C LYS A 26 -30.44 -4.67 -8.41
N GLN A 27 -31.12 -3.86 -9.22
CA GLN A 27 -31.00 -2.41 -9.14
C GLN A 27 -31.51 -1.90 -7.79
N ARG A 28 -30.74 -1.01 -7.17
CA ARG A 28 -31.08 -0.35 -5.91
C ARG A 28 -30.58 1.09 -5.92
N PHE A 29 -31.18 1.91 -5.10
CA PHE A 29 -30.78 3.31 -4.93
C PHE A 29 -30.16 3.50 -3.55
N VAL A 30 -28.97 4.11 -3.51
CA VAL A 30 -28.27 4.44 -2.28
C VAL A 30 -28.64 5.87 -1.89
N PRO A 31 -29.22 6.11 -0.70
CA PRO A 31 -29.60 7.44 -0.23
C PRO A 31 -28.35 8.18 0.27
N VAL A 32 -27.70 8.94 -0.63
CA VAL A 32 -26.44 9.66 -0.35
C VAL A 32 -26.61 10.67 0.77
N HIS A 33 -27.69 11.43 0.77
CA HIS A 33 -28.03 12.42 1.79
C HIS A 33 -28.14 11.79 3.19
N ALA A 34 -28.84 10.67 3.32
CA ALA A 34 -29.00 9.98 4.60
C ALA A 34 -27.68 9.41 5.12
N ILE A 35 -26.87 8.83 4.22
CA ILE A 35 -25.54 8.30 4.57
C ILE A 35 -24.62 9.44 5.02
N GLN A 36 -24.56 10.55 4.27
CA GLN A 36 -23.72 11.70 4.62
C GLN A 36 -24.14 12.31 5.95
N HIS A 37 -25.44 12.41 6.19
CA HIS A 37 -25.97 12.94 7.46
C HIS A 37 -25.61 12.02 8.64
N SER A 38 -25.75 10.72 8.47
CA SER A 38 -25.38 9.73 9.49
C SER A 38 -23.89 9.69 9.78
N MET A 39 -23.04 9.82 8.75
CA MET A 39 -21.59 9.84 8.90
C MET A 39 -21.08 11.14 9.51
N GLY A 40 -21.70 12.24 9.17
CA GLY A 40 -21.24 13.57 9.54
C GLY A 40 -19.88 13.95 8.92
N GLN A 41 -19.38 15.11 9.35
CA GLN A 41 -17.99 15.50 9.06
C GLN A 41 -17.15 15.33 10.32
N PRO A 42 -15.86 14.98 10.24
CA PRO A 42 -14.99 14.90 9.04
C PRO A 42 -15.04 13.57 8.27
N LEU A 43 -15.81 12.57 8.73
CA LEU A 43 -15.79 11.23 8.16
C LEU A 43 -16.20 11.22 6.67
N SER A 44 -17.28 11.92 6.31
CA SER A 44 -17.70 12.02 4.89
C SER A 44 -16.65 12.71 4.02
N LYS A 45 -16.00 13.76 4.54
CA LYS A 45 -14.97 14.52 3.80
C LYS A 45 -13.70 13.72 3.56
N CYS A 46 -13.33 12.80 4.46
CA CYS A 46 -12.12 11.98 4.28
C CYS A 46 -12.32 10.78 3.32
N LEU A 47 -13.53 10.50 2.85
CA LEU A 47 -13.82 9.33 2.02
C LEU A 47 -13.00 9.26 0.72
N PRO A 48 -12.80 10.34 -0.05
CA PRO A 48 -11.97 10.28 -1.26
C PRO A 48 -10.54 9.85 -0.94
N SER A 49 -9.92 10.45 0.08
CA SER A 49 -8.57 10.14 0.53
C SER A 49 -8.47 8.71 1.08
N PHE A 50 -9.44 8.29 1.88
CA PHE A 50 -9.53 6.92 2.38
C PHE A 50 -9.65 5.92 1.22
N HIS A 51 -10.48 6.22 0.22
CA HIS A 51 -10.67 5.35 -0.93
C HIS A 51 -9.39 5.22 -1.76
N ALA A 52 -8.71 6.32 -2.04
CA ALA A 52 -7.45 6.35 -2.74
C ALA A 52 -6.35 5.60 -1.96
N LEU A 53 -6.23 5.84 -0.64
CA LEU A 53 -5.21 5.27 0.21
C LEU A 53 -5.39 3.75 0.44
N THR A 54 -6.61 3.27 0.39
CA THR A 54 -6.90 1.82 0.57
C THR A 54 -7.02 1.04 -0.74
N GLY A 55 -6.67 1.68 -1.85
CA GLY A 55 -6.67 1.11 -3.18
C GLY A 55 -7.92 1.42 -4.00
N CYS A 56 -7.70 1.85 -5.23
CA CYS A 56 -8.72 2.12 -6.24
C CYS A 56 -8.16 1.78 -7.63
N ASP A 57 -8.84 2.16 -8.71
CA ASP A 57 -8.42 1.85 -10.08
C ASP A 57 -7.06 2.47 -10.44
N SER A 58 -6.67 3.56 -9.80
CA SER A 58 -5.43 4.30 -10.05
C SER A 58 -4.37 4.15 -8.94
N THR A 59 -4.69 3.49 -7.83
CA THR A 59 -3.75 3.31 -6.69
C THR A 59 -3.76 1.86 -6.21
N SER A 60 -2.61 1.40 -5.72
CA SER A 60 -2.43 0.03 -5.23
C SER A 60 -3.31 -0.27 -4.02
N ALA A 61 -3.79 -1.50 -3.91
CA ALA A 61 -4.39 -2.01 -2.69
C ALA A 61 -3.29 -2.49 -1.71
N LEU A 62 -3.60 -2.46 -0.41
CA LEU A 62 -2.74 -3.04 0.62
C LEU A 62 -2.87 -4.57 0.60
N SER A 63 -1.74 -5.28 0.51
CA SER A 63 -1.73 -6.75 0.42
C SER A 63 -2.45 -7.40 1.59
N GLY A 64 -3.34 -8.36 1.29
CA GLY A 64 -4.12 -9.09 2.29
C GLY A 64 -5.14 -8.26 3.08
N ILE A 65 -5.31 -6.97 2.78
CA ILE A 65 -6.13 -6.05 3.56
C ILE A 65 -7.28 -5.45 2.75
N GLY A 66 -8.48 -5.91 3.04
CA GLY A 66 -9.69 -5.39 2.41
C GLY A 66 -10.22 -4.10 3.07
N LYS A 67 -11.01 -3.32 2.32
CA LYS A 67 -11.63 -2.06 2.78
C LYS A 67 -12.46 -2.18 4.07
N LYS A 68 -13.08 -3.33 4.34
CA LYS A 68 -13.83 -3.55 5.60
C LYS A 68 -12.93 -3.49 6.83
N LYS A 69 -11.70 -4.03 6.75
CA LYS A 69 -10.73 -3.99 7.86
C LYS A 69 -10.24 -2.56 8.08
N THR A 70 -9.86 -1.87 7.00
CA THR A 70 -9.39 -0.49 7.06
C THR A 70 -10.46 0.47 7.57
N TRP A 71 -11.71 0.28 7.15
CA TRP A 71 -12.87 1.03 7.63
C TRP A 71 -13.06 0.93 9.14
N LYS A 72 -12.97 -0.29 9.70
CA LYS A 72 -13.07 -0.51 11.15
C LYS A 72 -11.98 0.23 11.95
N VAL A 73 -10.82 0.48 11.35
CA VAL A 73 -9.75 1.27 11.97
C VAL A 73 -10.07 2.75 11.88
N LEU A 74 -10.53 3.22 10.71
CA LEU A 74 -10.86 4.64 10.47
C LEU A 74 -11.94 5.16 11.40
N ILE A 75 -13.05 4.43 11.56
CA ILE A 75 -14.20 4.89 12.36
C ILE A 75 -13.91 5.03 13.85
N LYS A 76 -12.85 4.38 14.34
CA LYS A 76 -12.45 4.42 15.77
C LYS A 76 -11.59 5.64 16.12
N LYS A 77 -11.12 6.41 15.15
CA LYS A 77 -10.09 7.43 15.35
C LYS A 77 -10.49 8.75 14.66
N ASN A 78 -11.28 9.59 15.34
CA ASN A 78 -11.77 10.85 14.80
C ASN A 78 -10.64 11.78 14.34
N GLN A 79 -9.51 11.81 15.05
CA GLN A 79 -8.35 12.61 14.66
C GLN A 79 -7.82 12.20 13.29
N ILE A 80 -7.71 10.89 13.04
CA ILE A 80 -7.26 10.38 11.73
C ILE A 80 -8.25 10.79 10.61
N GLN A 81 -9.55 10.81 10.86
CA GLN A 81 -10.54 11.26 9.87
C GLN A 81 -10.31 12.71 9.47
N SER A 82 -10.10 13.60 10.46
CA SER A 82 -9.78 15.01 10.22
C SER A 82 -8.49 15.17 9.43
N ASP A 83 -7.46 14.44 9.81
CA ASP A 83 -6.14 14.56 9.18
C ASP A 83 -6.14 13.98 7.75
N LEU A 84 -6.78 12.82 7.52
CA LEU A 84 -6.93 12.25 6.18
C LEU A 84 -7.80 13.13 5.27
N SER A 85 -8.74 13.93 5.81
CA SER A 85 -9.52 14.86 4.99
C SER A 85 -8.67 15.97 4.35
N ARG A 86 -7.44 16.17 4.84
CA ARG A 86 -6.48 17.13 4.28
C ARG A 86 -5.65 16.57 3.13
N LEU A 87 -5.63 15.24 2.95
CA LEU A 87 -5.03 14.66 1.74
C LEU A 87 -5.83 15.12 0.52
N GLY A 88 -5.10 15.52 -0.52
CA GLY A 88 -5.71 16.06 -1.74
C GLY A 88 -6.08 17.54 -1.67
N GLU A 89 -5.74 18.28 -0.61
CA GLU A 89 -5.85 19.75 -0.62
C GLU A 89 -4.88 20.38 -1.62
N ARG A 90 -3.72 19.75 -1.83
CA ARG A 90 -2.72 20.15 -2.82
C ARG A 90 -2.34 18.96 -3.70
N SER A 91 -1.92 19.23 -4.93
CA SER A 91 -1.47 18.20 -5.88
C SER A 91 -0.20 17.49 -5.37
N SER A 92 0.76 18.24 -4.84
CA SER A 92 1.96 17.71 -4.21
C SER A 92 1.76 17.54 -2.71
N GLN A 93 2.29 16.45 -2.18
CA GLN A 93 2.17 16.15 -0.78
C GLN A 93 3.18 16.92 0.07
N GLN A 94 2.74 17.36 1.23
CA GLN A 94 3.57 18.00 2.26
C GLN A 94 3.37 17.31 3.61
N ASP A 95 4.36 17.37 4.50
CA ASP A 95 4.16 17.09 5.92
C ASP A 95 3.20 18.12 6.53
N PRO A 96 2.31 17.76 7.47
CA PRO A 96 2.19 16.50 8.20
C PRO A 96 1.25 15.43 7.61
N PRO A 97 0.40 15.66 6.57
CA PRO A 97 -0.58 14.65 6.12
C PRO A 97 0.04 13.31 5.74
N ARG A 98 1.26 13.34 5.19
CA ARG A 98 2.02 12.13 4.85
C ARG A 98 2.30 11.25 6.06
N LYS A 99 2.82 11.81 7.16
CA LYS A 99 3.13 11.05 8.38
C LYS A 99 1.89 10.43 8.99
N ILE A 100 0.78 11.15 8.93
CA ILE A 100 -0.51 10.68 9.45
C ILE A 100 -1.05 9.52 8.59
N ALA A 101 -0.95 9.62 7.27
CA ALA A 101 -1.35 8.56 6.36
C ALA A 101 -0.49 7.29 6.55
N GLU A 102 0.82 7.43 6.76
CA GLU A 102 1.72 6.33 7.08
C GLU A 102 1.36 5.70 8.44
N ALA A 103 1.12 6.50 9.48
CA ALA A 103 0.68 6.00 10.79
C ALA A 103 -0.69 5.29 10.72
N PHE A 104 -1.58 5.76 9.86
CA PHE A 104 -2.84 5.07 9.59
C PHE A 104 -2.60 3.70 8.96
N ILE A 105 -1.75 3.60 7.94
CA ILE A 105 -1.38 2.33 7.31
C ILE A 105 -0.76 1.39 8.35
N CYS A 106 0.19 1.84 9.16
CA CYS A 106 0.77 1.03 10.24
C CYS A 106 -0.30 0.48 11.19
N SER A 107 -1.29 1.30 11.56
CA SER A 107 -2.37 0.90 12.48
C SER A 107 -3.32 -0.17 11.89
N ILE A 108 -3.37 -0.32 10.57
CA ILE A 108 -4.15 -1.35 9.89
C ILE A 108 -3.48 -2.72 10.02
N TYR A 109 -2.15 -2.77 9.94
CA TYR A 109 -1.37 -4.00 10.06
C TYR A 109 -1.17 -4.43 11.52
N ALA A 110 -0.87 -3.49 12.39
CA ALA A 110 -0.54 -3.73 13.80
C ALA A 110 -1.52 -3.00 14.74
N SER A 111 -2.71 -3.57 14.89
CA SER A 111 -3.76 -3.01 15.74
C SER A 111 -3.29 -2.83 17.19
N GLY A 112 -3.56 -1.64 17.75
CA GLY A 112 -3.29 -1.34 19.15
C GLY A 112 -1.88 -0.85 19.47
N LYS A 113 -0.99 -0.71 18.47
CA LYS A 113 0.34 -0.14 18.62
C LYS A 113 0.54 1.07 17.72
N SER A 114 1.38 1.99 18.16
CA SER A 114 1.83 3.14 17.38
C SER A 114 3.26 2.93 16.95
N PHE A 115 3.57 3.29 15.72
CA PHE A 115 4.91 3.19 15.13
C PHE A 115 5.27 4.54 14.53
N VAL A 116 6.56 4.85 14.50
CA VAL A 116 7.09 6.07 13.90
C VAL A 116 6.92 6.02 12.38
N ASN A 117 7.16 4.84 11.77
CA ASN A 117 7.07 4.62 10.33
C ASN A 117 6.74 3.15 10.01
N ALA A 118 6.56 2.86 8.72
CA ALA A 118 6.19 1.53 8.27
C ALA A 118 7.33 0.51 8.39
N ASP A 119 8.60 0.93 8.31
CA ASP A 119 9.74 0.04 8.48
C ASP A 119 9.81 -0.49 9.92
N GLU A 120 9.55 0.36 10.93
CA GLU A 120 9.48 -0.06 12.33
C GLU A 120 8.32 -1.05 12.56
N ALA A 121 7.14 -0.77 11.99
CA ALA A 121 6.00 -1.66 12.08
C ALA A 121 6.30 -3.02 11.41
N ARG A 122 6.96 -3.00 10.24
CA ARG A 122 7.38 -4.17 9.49
C ARG A 122 8.35 -5.02 10.29
N TYR A 123 9.40 -4.42 10.86
CA TYR A 123 10.38 -5.09 11.70
C TYR A 123 9.74 -5.71 12.95
N PHE A 124 8.90 -4.95 13.64
CA PHE A 124 8.18 -5.42 14.82
C PHE A 124 7.33 -6.66 14.51
N LEU A 125 6.56 -6.64 13.43
CA LEU A 125 5.70 -7.75 13.04
C LEU A 125 6.51 -8.97 12.56
N PHE A 126 7.62 -8.73 11.87
CA PHE A 126 8.55 -9.79 11.48
C PHE A 126 9.11 -10.53 12.71
N CYS A 127 9.52 -9.79 13.75
CA CYS A 127 10.06 -10.39 14.98
C CYS A 127 9.02 -11.14 15.82
N GLN A 128 7.74 -10.73 15.77
CA GLN A 128 6.69 -11.31 16.63
C GLN A 128 5.99 -12.52 16.03
N LYS A 129 5.98 -12.67 14.73
CA LYS A 129 5.21 -13.71 14.05
C LYS A 129 6.02 -14.27 12.89
N SER A 130 5.90 -15.58 12.67
CA SER A 130 6.34 -16.20 11.42
C SER A 130 5.40 -15.79 10.27
N LEU A 131 5.34 -14.48 9.97
CA LEU A 131 4.55 -13.95 8.88
C LEU A 131 5.34 -14.10 7.58
N LYS A 132 4.63 -14.39 6.50
CA LYS A 132 5.20 -14.31 5.17
C LYS A 132 5.54 -12.85 4.85
N SER A 133 6.55 -12.63 4.02
CA SER A 133 6.95 -11.28 3.61
C SER A 133 5.79 -10.47 3.02
N GLU A 134 4.90 -11.12 2.31
CA GLU A 134 3.71 -10.54 1.68
C GLU A 134 2.62 -10.09 2.68
N ASP A 135 2.63 -10.62 3.90
CA ASP A 135 1.70 -10.27 4.98
C ASP A 135 2.20 -9.09 5.85
N LEU A 136 3.46 -8.70 5.65
CA LEU A 136 4.06 -7.56 6.35
C LEU A 136 3.61 -6.23 5.73
N PRO A 137 3.62 -5.13 6.51
CA PRO A 137 3.45 -3.80 5.95
C PRO A 137 4.44 -3.54 4.81
N PRO A 138 4.09 -2.73 3.80
CA PRO A 138 5.09 -2.23 2.85
C PRO A 138 6.20 -1.46 3.57
N THR A 139 7.36 -1.30 2.93
CA THR A 139 8.43 -0.43 3.45
C THR A 139 7.98 1.02 3.47
N SER A 140 8.61 1.87 4.30
CA SER A 140 8.31 3.30 4.36
C SER A 140 8.51 3.99 3.01
N GLU A 141 9.47 3.56 2.19
CA GLU A 141 9.66 4.08 0.84
C GLU A 141 8.47 3.74 -0.07
N CYS A 142 8.02 2.48 -0.08
CA CYS A 142 6.82 2.07 -0.81
C CYS A 142 5.57 2.81 -0.35
N VAL A 143 5.40 2.96 0.97
CA VAL A 143 4.30 3.71 1.57
C VAL A 143 4.34 5.16 1.14
N CYS A 144 5.53 5.78 1.09
CA CYS A 144 5.70 7.15 0.63
C CYS A 144 5.14 7.33 -0.78
N HIS A 145 5.61 6.56 -1.75
CA HIS A 145 5.15 6.66 -3.14
C HIS A 145 3.67 6.31 -3.30
N HIS A 146 3.18 5.36 -2.49
CA HIS A 146 1.75 5.05 -2.46
C HIS A 146 0.91 6.23 -1.97
N ILE A 147 1.33 6.91 -0.90
CA ILE A 147 0.64 8.07 -0.34
C ILE A 147 0.68 9.24 -1.32
N GLU A 148 1.78 9.45 -2.05
CA GLU A 148 1.88 10.46 -3.10
C GLU A 148 0.83 10.24 -4.19
N ARG A 149 0.71 9.01 -4.69
CA ARG A 149 -0.32 8.63 -5.66
C ARG A 149 -1.74 8.81 -5.12
N ALA A 150 -1.97 8.39 -3.88
CA ALA A 150 -3.27 8.52 -3.23
C ALA A 150 -3.65 9.99 -2.98
N ASN A 151 -2.67 10.83 -2.61
CA ASN A 151 -2.86 12.27 -2.47
C ASN A 151 -3.24 12.93 -3.80
N PHE A 152 -2.51 12.60 -4.86
CA PHE A 152 -2.82 13.13 -6.19
C PHE A 152 -4.22 12.72 -6.66
N GLN A 153 -4.59 11.45 -6.46
CA GLN A 153 -5.93 10.97 -6.80
C GLN A 153 -7.03 11.67 -5.99
N ALA A 154 -6.80 11.86 -4.68
CA ALA A 154 -7.72 12.60 -3.82
C ALA A 154 -7.85 14.07 -4.26
N PHE A 155 -6.74 14.70 -4.68
CA PHE A 155 -6.74 16.07 -5.21
C PHE A 155 -7.63 16.19 -6.46
N VAL A 156 -7.53 15.25 -7.38
CA VAL A 156 -8.41 15.22 -8.57
C VAL A 156 -9.87 15.05 -8.16
N TRP A 157 -10.15 14.15 -7.24
CA TRP A 157 -11.52 13.88 -6.77
C TRP A 157 -12.13 15.00 -5.94
N ASN A 158 -11.32 15.72 -5.17
CA ASN A 158 -11.79 16.88 -4.39
C ASN A 158 -12.26 18.04 -5.30
N LYS A 159 -11.87 18.02 -6.58
CA LYS A 159 -12.32 18.96 -7.60
C LYS A 159 -13.45 18.41 -8.47
N ALA A 160 -14.11 17.33 -8.08
CA ALA A 160 -15.14 16.66 -8.90
C ALA A 160 -16.33 17.57 -9.29
N LEU A 161 -16.60 18.63 -8.53
CA LEU A 161 -17.67 19.59 -8.84
C LEU A 161 -17.22 20.77 -9.73
N VAL A 162 -15.91 20.84 -10.03
CA VAL A 162 -15.38 21.86 -10.94
C VAL A 162 -15.58 21.40 -12.38
N SER A 163 -16.33 22.14 -13.17
CA SER A 163 -16.71 21.75 -14.55
C SER A 163 -15.51 21.63 -15.49
N ILE A 164 -14.51 22.49 -15.35
CA ILE A 164 -13.26 22.44 -16.10
C ILE A 164 -12.11 22.37 -15.10
N GLN A 165 -11.53 21.18 -14.96
CA GLN A 165 -10.43 20.97 -14.05
C GLN A 165 -9.08 21.18 -14.76
N ASN A 166 -8.25 22.07 -14.25
CA ASN A 166 -6.82 22.08 -14.59
C ASN A 166 -6.09 21.10 -13.70
N VAL A 167 -5.94 19.86 -14.19
CA VAL A 167 -5.23 18.79 -13.47
C VAL A 167 -3.77 18.82 -13.90
N PRO A 168 -2.82 18.99 -12.96
CA PRO A 168 -1.40 18.94 -13.28
C PRO A 168 -0.97 17.53 -13.71
N SER A 169 0.25 17.39 -14.23
CA SER A 169 0.82 16.06 -14.51
C SER A 169 0.88 15.23 -13.24
N PRO A 170 0.54 13.94 -13.30
CA PRO A 170 0.77 13.01 -12.19
C PRO A 170 2.25 12.70 -11.95
N GLU A 171 3.13 13.03 -12.88
CA GLU A 171 4.57 12.89 -12.74
C GLU A 171 5.09 13.63 -11.50
N GLY A 172 6.02 13.00 -10.75
CA GLY A 172 6.51 13.53 -9.48
C GLY A 172 5.57 13.32 -8.29
N ASN A 173 4.36 12.76 -8.52
CA ASN A 173 3.42 12.39 -7.45
C ASN A 173 3.36 10.85 -7.28
N GLY A 174 4.52 10.22 -7.13
CA GLY A 174 4.68 8.76 -7.07
C GLY A 174 4.54 8.08 -8.43
N TRP A 175 4.49 8.85 -9.52
CA TRP A 175 4.49 8.40 -10.90
C TRP A 175 5.68 8.97 -11.65
N GLN A 176 6.21 8.22 -12.61
CA GLN A 176 7.23 8.66 -13.55
C GLN A 176 6.83 8.29 -14.98
N LEU A 177 7.36 9.05 -15.95
CA LEU A 177 7.20 8.72 -17.36
C LEU A 177 8.33 7.78 -17.80
N ASP A 178 7.93 6.68 -18.44
CA ASP A 178 8.83 5.76 -19.13
C ASP A 178 8.27 5.47 -20.52
N ASN A 179 8.97 5.88 -21.57
CA ASN A 179 8.53 5.74 -22.98
C ASN A 179 7.07 6.21 -23.19
N ASP A 180 6.74 7.40 -22.72
CA ASP A 180 5.41 8.04 -22.77
C ASP A 180 4.32 7.28 -21.99
N LYS A 181 4.69 6.33 -21.16
CA LYS A 181 3.78 5.64 -20.25
C LYS A 181 4.00 6.06 -18.81
N LEU A 182 2.93 6.35 -18.11
CA LEU A 182 2.98 6.55 -16.67
C LEU A 182 3.16 5.20 -15.97
N ILE A 183 4.27 5.07 -15.27
CA ILE A 183 4.55 3.91 -14.42
C ILE A 183 4.70 4.36 -12.97
N PRO A 184 4.35 3.53 -11.98
CA PRO A 184 4.57 3.87 -10.58
C PRO A 184 6.07 3.90 -10.27
N VAL A 185 6.50 4.89 -9.49
CA VAL A 185 7.85 4.91 -8.93
C VAL A 185 7.98 3.72 -7.97
N LEU A 186 9.00 2.91 -8.21
CA LEU A 186 9.30 1.74 -7.39
C LEU A 186 10.31 2.11 -6.30
N MET A 187 10.34 1.30 -5.23
CA MET A 187 11.37 1.45 -4.19
C MET A 187 12.76 1.13 -4.75
N THR A 188 13.75 1.83 -4.24
CA THR A 188 15.17 1.64 -4.61
C THR A 188 15.92 0.81 -3.56
N ARG A 189 15.43 0.77 -2.33
CA ARG A 189 16.05 0.02 -1.23
C ARG A 189 15.47 -1.39 -1.11
N PRO A 190 16.29 -2.36 -0.70
CA PRO A 190 15.80 -3.71 -0.42
C PRO A 190 14.75 -3.68 0.71
N PRO A 191 13.77 -4.62 0.70
CA PRO A 191 12.66 -4.65 1.66
C PRO A 191 13.06 -5.00 3.10
N ALA A 192 14.29 -5.45 3.31
CA ALA A 192 14.90 -5.69 4.61
C ALA A 192 16.41 -5.42 4.54
N PRO A 193 17.05 -5.02 5.66
CA PRO A 193 18.50 -4.97 5.73
C PRO A 193 19.12 -6.33 5.37
N GLN A 194 20.28 -6.33 4.70
CA GLN A 194 20.97 -7.53 4.26
C GLN A 194 21.20 -8.52 5.41
N GLY A 195 21.61 -8.04 6.59
CA GLY A 195 21.81 -8.90 7.75
C GLY A 195 20.55 -9.63 8.24
N ILE A 196 19.35 -9.08 8.00
CA ILE A 196 18.08 -9.80 8.30
C ILE A 196 17.83 -10.89 7.27
N ASN A 197 18.13 -10.65 6.01
CA ASN A 197 18.00 -11.65 4.95
C ASN A 197 18.99 -12.81 5.19
N GLU A 198 20.20 -12.52 5.64
CA GLU A 198 21.22 -13.49 6.02
C GLU A 198 20.84 -14.32 7.26
N LEU A 199 20.03 -13.79 8.17
CA LEU A 199 19.50 -14.50 9.34
C LEU A 199 18.33 -15.43 9.02
N THR A 200 17.73 -15.31 7.84
CA THR A 200 16.62 -16.17 7.42
C THR A 200 17.18 -17.53 7.00
N THR A 201 16.98 -18.54 7.83
CA THR A 201 17.41 -19.91 7.56
C THR A 201 16.26 -20.88 7.45
N CYS A 202 16.37 -21.88 6.60
CA CYS A 202 15.41 -22.98 6.56
C CYS A 202 15.93 -24.21 7.34
N ARG A 203 14.98 -25.03 7.78
CA ARG A 203 15.24 -26.30 8.45
C ARG A 203 15.00 -27.51 7.53
N CYS A 204 15.17 -27.34 6.23
CA CYS A 204 15.06 -28.44 5.29
C CYS A 204 16.23 -29.39 5.49
N THR A 205 15.94 -30.68 5.67
CA THR A 205 16.94 -31.73 5.88
C THR A 205 17.48 -32.35 4.58
N THR A 206 16.95 -31.91 3.46
CA THR A 206 17.39 -32.35 2.13
C THR A 206 17.65 -31.14 1.24
N SER A 207 18.58 -31.26 0.30
CA SER A 207 18.94 -30.23 -0.68
C SER A 207 17.77 -29.82 -1.61
N GLU A 208 16.67 -30.60 -1.67
CA GLU A 208 15.55 -30.35 -2.57
C GLU A 208 14.64 -29.16 -2.19
N CYS A 209 14.78 -28.57 -1.03
CA CYS A 209 14.00 -27.40 -0.58
C CYS A 209 12.58 -27.32 -1.13
N LYS A 210 11.73 -28.29 -0.76
CA LYS A 210 10.33 -28.43 -1.21
C LYS A 210 9.44 -27.27 -0.74
N ARG A 211 8.13 -27.37 -1.01
CA ARG A 211 7.12 -26.32 -0.80
C ARG A 211 7.12 -25.62 0.57
N ASN A 212 7.63 -26.26 1.62
CA ASN A 212 7.65 -25.75 3.00
C ASN A 212 8.99 -25.11 3.38
N CYS A 213 9.91 -24.90 2.46
CA CYS A 213 11.17 -24.21 2.74
C CYS A 213 10.93 -22.74 3.07
N THR A 214 11.35 -22.30 4.26
CA THR A 214 11.18 -20.91 4.71
C THR A 214 11.87 -19.91 3.78
N CYS A 215 13.08 -20.23 3.29
CA CYS A 215 13.80 -19.37 2.34
C CYS A 215 13.02 -19.26 1.03
N LYS A 216 12.65 -20.38 0.43
CA LYS A 216 11.88 -20.42 -0.83
C LYS A 216 10.55 -19.70 -0.73
N MET A 217 9.80 -19.87 0.38
CA MET A 217 8.52 -19.19 0.60
C MET A 217 8.66 -17.67 0.72
N ASN A 218 9.83 -17.17 1.12
CA ASN A 218 10.12 -15.73 1.22
C ASN A 218 10.92 -15.20 0.03
N ASN A 219 11.04 -15.97 -1.06
CA ASN A 219 11.85 -15.62 -2.23
C ASN A 219 13.29 -15.26 -1.89
N LEU A 220 13.88 -15.98 -0.93
CA LEU A 220 15.27 -15.81 -0.51
C LEU A 220 16.08 -17.02 -0.92
N ALA A 221 17.35 -16.80 -1.26
CA ALA A 221 18.31 -17.87 -1.42
C ALA A 221 18.55 -18.59 -0.09
N CYS A 222 18.90 -19.87 -0.14
CA CYS A 222 19.39 -20.58 1.03
C CYS A 222 20.84 -20.18 1.28
N THR A 223 21.19 -19.92 2.53
CA THR A 223 22.53 -19.54 2.97
C THR A 223 23.24 -20.75 3.60
N GLU A 224 24.54 -20.64 3.83
CA GLU A 224 25.35 -21.66 4.55
C GLU A 224 24.79 -21.99 5.95
N ALA A 225 24.00 -21.09 6.54
CA ALA A 225 23.32 -21.33 7.81
C ALA A 225 22.07 -22.21 7.69
N CYS A 226 21.63 -22.52 6.47
CA CYS A 226 20.49 -23.42 6.23
C CYS A 226 20.94 -24.88 6.30
N LEU A 227 20.12 -25.74 6.91
CA LEU A 227 20.42 -27.16 7.00
C LEU A 227 20.53 -27.87 5.63
N CYS A 228 19.80 -27.37 4.63
CA CYS A 228 19.83 -27.90 3.24
C CYS A 228 21.14 -27.59 2.49
N MET A 229 21.99 -26.73 3.03
CA MET A 229 23.30 -26.38 2.46
C MET A 229 24.44 -27.14 3.16
N ALA A 230 24.12 -28.05 4.07
CA ALA A 230 25.13 -28.84 4.80
C ALA A 230 25.82 -29.89 3.92
N ASP A 231 25.26 -30.23 2.78
CA ASP A 231 25.81 -31.17 1.80
C ASP A 231 26.51 -30.43 0.66
N ASP A 232 27.64 -30.94 0.17
CA ASP A 232 28.46 -30.34 -0.90
C ASP A 232 27.74 -30.23 -2.27
N GLU A 233 26.59 -30.88 -2.44
CA GLU A 233 25.83 -30.87 -3.69
C GLU A 233 24.99 -29.61 -3.91
N GLY A 234 24.95 -28.71 -2.93
CA GLY A 234 24.18 -27.47 -3.00
C GLY A 234 22.65 -27.66 -2.89
N CYS A 235 21.93 -26.59 -2.74
CA CYS A 235 20.48 -26.58 -2.53
C CYS A 235 19.74 -26.22 -3.83
N CYS A 236 18.71 -27.01 -4.21
CA CYS A 236 17.84 -26.78 -5.37
C CYS A 236 16.80 -25.65 -5.16
N ASN A 237 17.05 -24.69 -4.28
CA ASN A 237 16.22 -23.49 -4.19
C ASN A 237 16.46 -22.61 -5.43
N PRO A 238 15.42 -22.31 -6.27
CA PRO A 238 15.61 -21.53 -7.50
C PRO A 238 16.25 -20.15 -7.27
N MET A 239 16.10 -19.59 -6.06
CA MET A 239 16.70 -18.29 -5.74
C MET A 239 18.24 -18.36 -5.57
N ASN A 240 18.82 -19.55 -5.45
CA ASN A 240 20.28 -19.70 -5.39
C ASN A 240 20.95 -19.46 -6.76
N GLU A 241 20.23 -19.73 -7.85
CA GLU A 241 20.74 -19.54 -9.24
C GLU A 241 20.97 -18.05 -9.54
N TYR A 242 20.21 -17.14 -8.94
CA TYR A 242 20.36 -15.70 -9.15
C TYR A 242 21.58 -15.09 -8.47
N LEU A 243 22.16 -15.75 -7.47
CA LEU A 243 23.35 -15.24 -6.77
C LEU A 243 24.67 -15.51 -7.51
N PHE A 244 24.66 -16.41 -8.48
CA PHE A 244 25.88 -16.82 -9.20
C PHE A 244 26.04 -16.21 -10.59
N CYS A 245 25.12 -15.32 -11.04
CA CYS A 245 25.13 -14.75 -12.39
C CYS A 245 25.79 -13.36 -12.51
N ASP A 246 26.27 -12.73 -11.44
CA ASP A 246 26.76 -11.35 -11.48
C ASP A 246 28.26 -11.16 -11.51
N ASP A 247 29.10 -12.20 -11.64
CA ASP A 247 30.57 -12.08 -11.60
C ASP A 247 31.30 -12.58 -12.86
N SER A 248 30.72 -12.39 -14.05
CA SER A 248 31.48 -12.70 -15.28
C SER A 248 31.16 -11.78 -16.44
N SER A 249 31.51 -10.48 -16.33
CA SER A 249 31.75 -9.62 -17.50
C SER A 249 32.60 -8.40 -17.21
N GLU A 250 33.78 -8.59 -16.63
CA GLU A 250 34.90 -7.70 -16.92
C GLU A 250 35.86 -8.48 -17.83
N SER A 251 35.58 -8.45 -19.13
CA SER A 251 36.55 -8.84 -20.15
C SER A 251 37.47 -7.67 -20.38
N GLU A 252 38.70 -7.88 -19.99
CA GLU A 252 39.87 -7.13 -20.44
C GLU A 252 39.81 -6.95 -21.97
N THR A 253 39.93 -5.72 -22.43
CA THR A 253 40.40 -5.42 -23.77
C THR A 253 41.65 -4.55 -23.66
N GLU A 254 42.72 -5.15 -24.12
CA GLU A 254 44.01 -4.49 -24.46
C GLU A 254 43.81 -3.29 -25.41
#